data_ede163241446e7610f13f84b8c6d6afc
#
_entry.id   ede163241446e7610f13f84b8c6d6afc
#
_cell.length_a   1.000
_cell.length_b   1.000
_cell.length_c   1.000
_cell.angle_alpha   90.00
_cell.angle_beta   90.00
_cell.angle_gamma   90.00
#
_symmetry.space_group_name_H-M   'P 1'
#
loop_
_entity.id
_entity.type
_entity.pdbx_description
1 polymer ?
#
loop_
_entity_poly.entity_id
_entity_poly.type
_entity_poly.pdbx_seq_one_letter_code
_entity_poly.pdbx_strand_id
1 'polypeptide(L)'
;MKSVNLYIPLLLLLFLAGACGTKKSDGASGALSDDALLDTVQRRTFNYFWDGAEPNSGLARERIHMDGVYPENDQNVVTSGGSGFGIMAVLAGIHRGYVTREEGLARMERIVSFLETADRFHGAYPHWWYGDTGRVKPFGQKDNGGDLVETAFIMQALLAVHQYYAGGNPQEKALAARIDKLWREVDW
;
A
#
# COMPACT_ATOMS: atom_id res chain seq x y z
N MET A 1 58.68 -54.25 -34.88
CA MET A 1 59.52 -53.06 -34.60
C MET A 1 58.60 -51.92 -34.18
N LYS A 2 58.80 -51.40 -32.97
CA LYS A 2 58.42 -50.14 -32.38
C LYS A 2 56.91 -49.76 -32.31
N SER A 3 56.26 -50.19 -31.23
CA SER A 3 55.17 -49.53 -30.60
C SER A 3 55.67 -48.28 -29.86
N VAL A 4 55.30 -47.11 -30.29
CA VAL A 4 55.62 -45.85 -29.60
C VAL A 4 54.37 -44.95 -29.57
N ASN A 5 53.90 -44.73 -28.33
CA ASN A 5 53.20 -43.54 -27.89
C ASN A 5 51.76 -43.26 -28.33
N LEU A 6 50.82 -44.07 -27.79
CA LEU A 6 49.41 -43.73 -27.78
C LEU A 6 48.94 -43.16 -26.41
N TYR A 7 49.85 -42.89 -25.47
CA TYR A 7 49.49 -42.48 -24.09
C TYR A 7 49.64 -40.97 -23.83
N ILE A 8 50.26 -40.22 -24.74
CA ILE A 8 50.47 -38.77 -24.52
C ILE A 8 49.21 -37.94 -24.74
N PRO A 9 48.30 -38.22 -25.73
CA PRO A 9 47.09 -37.41 -25.89
C PRO A 9 46.05 -37.67 -24.82
N LEU A 10 46.06 -38.82 -24.10
CA LEU A 10 45.08 -39.14 -23.07
C LEU A 10 45.35 -38.39 -21.76
N LEU A 11 46.60 -38.08 -21.46
CA LEU A 11 46.94 -37.26 -20.26
C LEU A 11 46.65 -35.76 -20.41
N LEU A 12 46.63 -35.25 -21.67
CA LEU A 12 46.30 -33.84 -21.92
C LEU A 12 44.79 -33.56 -21.84
N LEU A 13 43.97 -34.59 -22.10
CA LEU A 13 42.49 -34.43 -22.00
C LEU A 13 41.96 -34.44 -20.54
N LEU A 14 42.72 -35.02 -19.62
CA LEU A 14 42.37 -35.06 -18.20
C LEU A 14 42.67 -33.73 -17.45
N PHE A 15 43.50 -32.86 -18.00
CA PHE A 15 43.76 -31.53 -17.40
C PHE A 15 42.80 -30.44 -17.83
N LEU A 16 41.95 -30.66 -18.81
CA LEU A 16 40.97 -29.67 -19.29
C LEU A 16 39.61 -29.83 -18.64
N ALA A 17 39.32 -30.88 -17.86
CA ALA A 17 38.06 -31.10 -17.16
C ALA A 17 38.03 -30.50 -15.74
N GLY A 18 39.13 -29.93 -15.27
CA GLY A 18 39.25 -29.36 -13.93
C GLY A 18 39.03 -27.86 -13.77
N ALA A 19 38.70 -27.15 -14.85
CA ALA A 19 38.68 -25.66 -14.85
C ALA A 19 37.29 -25.01 -14.85
N CYS A 20 36.20 -25.76 -14.70
CA CYS A 20 34.85 -25.21 -14.44
C CYS A 20 34.39 -25.48 -13.04
N GLY A 21 35.23 -25.23 -12.05
CA GLY A 21 34.80 -24.98 -10.69
C GLY A 21 34.30 -23.53 -10.63
N THR A 22 32.99 -23.32 -10.77
CA THR A 22 32.40 -22.05 -10.36
C THR A 22 32.77 -21.81 -8.90
N LYS A 23 33.76 -20.97 -8.63
CA LYS A 23 33.90 -20.34 -7.32
C LYS A 23 32.56 -19.66 -7.03
N LYS A 24 31.72 -20.27 -6.20
CA LYS A 24 30.75 -19.49 -5.42
C LYS A 24 31.59 -18.43 -4.72
N SER A 25 31.41 -17.20 -5.14
CA SER A 25 31.92 -16.07 -4.38
C SER A 25 31.09 -16.00 -3.10
N ASP A 26 31.59 -16.59 -2.03
CA ASP A 26 31.14 -16.33 -0.65
C ASP A 26 31.58 -14.91 -0.27
N GLY A 27 30.99 -13.92 -0.95
CA GLY A 27 31.34 -12.53 -0.82
C GLY A 27 30.18 -11.58 -1.08
N ALA A 28 28.98 -11.91 -0.57
CA ALA A 28 27.89 -10.95 -0.44
C ALA A 28 27.43 -10.91 1.02
N SER A 29 28.28 -10.37 1.88
CA SER A 29 27.85 -9.98 3.22
C SER A 29 26.83 -8.85 3.06
N GLY A 30 25.56 -9.09 3.38
CA GLY A 30 24.56 -8.06 3.62
C GLY A 30 23.42 -7.90 2.61
N ALA A 31 23.40 -8.61 1.47
CA ALA A 31 22.25 -8.60 0.58
C ALA A 31 21.11 -9.45 1.14
N LEU A 32 19.91 -8.88 1.25
CA LEU A 32 18.69 -9.60 1.58
C LEU A 32 18.39 -10.63 0.47
N SER A 33 17.79 -11.76 0.80
CA SER A 33 17.15 -12.60 -0.20
C SER A 33 15.98 -11.86 -0.86
N ASP A 34 15.57 -12.28 -2.05
CA ASP A 34 14.45 -11.66 -2.75
C ASP A 34 13.17 -11.64 -1.89
N ASP A 35 12.87 -12.73 -1.20
CA ASP A 35 11.73 -12.83 -0.28
C ASP A 35 11.84 -11.83 0.88
N ALA A 36 13.02 -11.72 1.50
CA ALA A 36 13.25 -10.79 2.60
C ALA A 36 13.21 -9.32 2.12
N LEU A 37 13.68 -9.05 0.90
CA LEU A 37 13.59 -7.73 0.28
C LEU A 37 12.13 -7.37 0.00
N LEU A 38 11.35 -8.27 -0.61
CA LEU A 38 9.93 -8.06 -0.89
C LEU A 38 9.13 -7.85 0.40
N ASP A 39 9.37 -8.63 1.45
CA ASP A 39 8.71 -8.43 2.75
C ASP A 39 9.08 -7.06 3.35
N THR A 40 10.34 -6.65 3.25
CA THR A 40 10.79 -5.34 3.71
C THR A 40 10.08 -4.21 2.94
N VAL A 41 9.99 -4.30 1.61
CA VAL A 41 9.30 -3.31 0.78
C VAL A 41 7.81 -3.23 1.14
N GLN A 42 7.13 -4.37 1.26
CA GLN A 42 5.71 -4.42 1.63
C GLN A 42 5.48 -3.81 3.02
N ARG A 43 6.30 -4.15 4.01
CA ARG A 43 6.21 -3.60 5.36
C ARG A 43 6.41 -2.08 5.36
N ARG A 44 7.41 -1.57 4.63
CA ARG A 44 7.69 -0.14 4.53
C ARG A 44 6.57 0.62 3.83
N THR A 45 6.01 0.04 2.76
CA THR A 45 4.83 0.60 2.07
C THR A 45 3.61 0.64 2.98
N PHE A 46 3.34 -0.45 3.72
CA PHE A 46 2.27 -0.49 4.71
C PHE A 46 2.44 0.61 5.77
N ASN A 47 3.64 0.81 6.30
CA ASN A 47 3.89 1.81 7.33
C ASN A 47 3.60 3.24 6.84
N TYR A 48 3.81 3.56 5.56
CA TYR A 48 3.40 4.86 5.01
C TYR A 48 1.91 5.12 5.24
N PHE A 49 1.07 4.10 5.01
CA PHE A 49 -0.38 4.21 5.16
C PHE A 49 -0.86 3.99 6.60
N TRP A 50 -0.09 3.28 7.42
CA TRP A 50 -0.49 2.97 8.79
C TRP A 50 0.01 4.00 9.79
N ASP A 51 1.32 4.20 9.85
CA ASP A 51 1.97 5.14 10.77
C ASP A 51 1.90 6.58 10.23
N GLY A 52 2.03 6.74 8.92
CA GLY A 52 2.00 8.01 8.22
C GLY A 52 0.62 8.60 7.96
N ALA A 53 -0.46 7.87 8.26
CA ALA A 53 -1.83 8.38 8.10
C ALA A 53 -2.05 9.68 8.88
N GLU A 54 -2.95 10.52 8.38
CA GLU A 54 -3.41 11.68 9.11
C GLU A 54 -4.24 11.21 10.33
N PRO A 55 -3.93 11.68 11.57
CA PRO A 55 -4.43 11.03 12.80
C PRO A 55 -5.92 11.19 13.04
N ASN A 56 -6.55 12.27 12.58
CA ASN A 56 -7.98 12.50 12.77
C ASN A 56 -8.82 11.66 11.78
N SER A 57 -8.50 11.76 10.49
CA SER A 57 -9.24 11.07 9.43
C SER A 57 -8.86 9.59 9.29
N GLY A 58 -7.62 9.23 9.59
CA GLY A 58 -7.05 7.93 9.30
C GLY A 58 -6.69 7.71 7.83
N LEU A 59 -6.87 8.73 6.97
CA LEU A 59 -6.61 8.71 5.54
C LEU A 59 -5.13 8.92 5.22
N ALA A 60 -4.75 8.58 4.00
CA ALA A 60 -3.40 8.79 3.51
C ALA A 60 -3.12 10.29 3.31
N ARG A 61 -2.01 10.77 3.86
CA ARG A 61 -1.51 12.11 3.56
C ARG A 61 -1.18 12.21 2.07
N GLU A 62 -1.38 13.37 1.49
CA GLU A 62 -0.97 13.64 0.11
C GLU A 62 0.54 13.45 -0.04
N ARG A 63 1.31 13.93 0.94
CA ARG A 63 2.76 13.72 1.05
C ARG A 63 3.22 13.75 2.50
N ILE A 64 4.41 13.22 2.73
CA ILE A 64 5.12 13.33 4.00
C ILE A 64 6.50 13.90 3.71
N HIS A 65 6.79 15.08 4.27
CA HIS A 65 8.11 15.68 4.20
C HIS A 65 9.01 15.01 5.23
N MET A 66 10.12 14.40 4.78
CA MET A 66 11.00 13.61 5.63
C MET A 66 11.79 14.45 6.63
N ASP A 67 11.95 15.75 6.37
CA ASP A 67 12.56 16.73 7.27
C ASP A 67 11.55 17.32 8.28
N GLY A 68 10.25 16.98 8.16
CA GLY A 68 9.18 17.49 9.00
C GLY A 68 8.80 18.96 8.74
N VAL A 69 9.34 19.58 7.68
CA VAL A 69 9.04 20.96 7.32
C VAL A 69 7.95 21.01 6.27
N TYR A 70 6.87 21.71 6.54
CA TYR A 70 5.70 21.86 5.68
C TYR A 70 5.48 23.35 5.33
N PRO A 71 6.16 23.89 4.31
CA PRO A 71 6.14 25.32 4.00
C PRO A 71 4.76 25.82 3.55
N GLU A 72 3.92 24.94 3.03
CA GLU A 72 2.57 25.26 2.60
C GLU A 72 1.49 24.88 3.61
N ASN A 73 1.86 24.53 4.84
CA ASN A 73 0.96 24.03 5.90
C ASN A 73 0.09 22.85 5.42
N ASP A 74 0.65 21.97 4.60
CA ASP A 74 -0.03 20.84 3.97
C ASP A 74 0.12 19.52 4.72
N GLN A 75 0.67 19.52 5.92
CA GLN A 75 0.87 18.32 6.74
C GLN A 75 -0.41 17.54 7.04
N ASN A 76 -1.57 18.21 7.04
CA ASN A 76 -2.87 17.59 7.29
C ASN A 76 -3.68 17.37 6.00
N VAL A 77 -3.09 17.60 4.83
CA VAL A 77 -3.75 17.35 3.56
C VAL A 77 -3.76 15.85 3.27
N VAL A 78 -4.96 15.33 3.01
CA VAL A 78 -5.20 13.93 2.66
C VAL A 78 -5.80 13.82 1.26
N THR A 79 -5.53 12.72 0.59
CA THR A 79 -5.98 12.45 -0.79
C THR A 79 -7.03 11.34 -0.83
N SER A 80 -8.01 11.45 -1.71
CA SER A 80 -9.08 10.45 -1.85
C SER A 80 -8.59 9.18 -2.50
N GLY A 81 -8.03 9.25 -3.69
CA GLY A 81 -7.56 8.07 -4.41
C GLY A 81 -6.38 7.40 -3.73
N GLY A 82 -5.40 8.18 -3.26
CA GLY A 82 -4.29 7.63 -2.47
C GLY A 82 -4.75 6.94 -1.19
N SER A 83 -5.81 7.44 -0.55
CA SER A 83 -6.44 6.77 0.59
C SER A 83 -7.12 5.46 0.19
N GLY A 84 -7.66 5.35 -1.02
CA GLY A 84 -8.15 4.09 -1.56
C GLY A 84 -7.05 3.02 -1.57
N PHE A 85 -5.87 3.35 -2.07
CA PHE A 85 -4.70 2.44 -1.99
C PHE A 85 -4.29 2.15 -0.55
N GLY A 86 -4.34 3.15 0.34
CA GLY A 86 -4.06 2.98 1.77
C GLY A 86 -5.02 2.02 2.47
N ILE A 87 -6.30 2.09 2.18
CA ILE A 87 -7.33 1.16 2.66
C ILE A 87 -7.01 -0.27 2.22
N MET A 88 -6.64 -0.48 0.96
CA MET A 88 -6.22 -1.79 0.45
C MET A 88 -4.93 -2.27 1.13
N ALA A 89 -3.98 -1.37 1.40
CA ALA A 89 -2.77 -1.72 2.13
C ALA A 89 -3.08 -2.17 3.57
N VAL A 90 -4.09 -1.58 4.24
CA VAL A 90 -4.53 -2.02 5.58
C VAL A 90 -5.12 -3.43 5.52
N LEU A 91 -5.98 -3.75 4.53
CA LEU A 91 -6.50 -5.12 4.36
C LEU A 91 -5.36 -6.13 4.11
N ALA A 92 -4.39 -5.78 3.27
CA ALA A 92 -3.20 -6.60 3.05
C ALA A 92 -2.38 -6.75 4.35
N GLY A 93 -2.24 -5.69 5.14
CA GLY A 93 -1.56 -5.68 6.43
C GLY A 93 -2.20 -6.61 7.46
N ILE A 94 -3.53 -6.66 7.53
CA ILE A 94 -4.26 -7.62 8.35
C ILE A 94 -3.95 -9.06 7.89
N HIS A 95 -4.03 -9.32 6.59
CA HIS A 95 -3.76 -10.64 6.02
C HIS A 95 -2.31 -11.09 6.27
N ARG A 96 -1.36 -10.17 6.23
CA ARG A 96 0.06 -10.42 6.49
C ARG A 96 0.41 -10.47 8.00
N GLY A 97 -0.54 -10.20 8.88
CA GLY A 97 -0.32 -10.14 10.32
C GLY A 97 0.53 -8.93 10.76
N TYR A 98 0.52 -7.85 9.99
CA TYR A 98 1.18 -6.58 10.36
C TYR A 98 0.40 -5.86 11.45
N VAL A 99 -0.91 -5.96 11.39
CA VAL A 99 -1.88 -5.50 12.39
C VAL A 99 -2.94 -6.55 12.58
N THR A 100 -3.65 -6.50 13.71
CA THR A 100 -4.77 -7.41 13.97
C THR A 100 -6.01 -6.99 13.19
N ARG A 101 -7.00 -7.89 13.11
CA ARG A 101 -8.30 -7.61 12.48
C ARG A 101 -9.03 -6.50 13.21
N GLU A 102 -8.94 -6.46 14.52
CA GLU A 102 -9.56 -5.46 15.40
C GLU A 102 -8.94 -4.06 15.19
N GLU A 103 -7.61 -3.98 15.11
CA GLU A 103 -6.90 -2.74 14.82
C GLU A 103 -7.27 -2.21 13.42
N GLY A 104 -7.34 -3.10 12.43
CA GLY A 104 -7.82 -2.76 11.09
C GLY A 104 -9.27 -2.28 11.09
N LEU A 105 -10.17 -2.94 11.81
CA LEU A 105 -11.55 -2.52 11.96
C LEU A 105 -11.65 -1.11 12.56
N ALA A 106 -10.94 -0.84 13.64
CA ALA A 106 -10.91 0.48 14.28
C ALA A 106 -10.40 1.58 13.33
N ARG A 107 -9.41 1.26 12.48
CA ARG A 107 -8.94 2.20 11.45
C ARG A 107 -10.03 2.45 10.40
N MET A 108 -10.72 1.42 9.91
CA MET A 108 -11.79 1.56 8.91
C MET A 108 -12.98 2.34 9.47
N GLU A 109 -13.35 2.13 10.74
CA GLU A 109 -14.41 2.91 11.41
C GLU A 109 -14.06 4.41 11.48
N ARG A 110 -12.81 4.75 11.78
CA ARG A 110 -12.33 6.13 11.77
C ARG A 110 -12.45 6.74 10.38
N ILE A 111 -11.95 6.05 9.35
CA ILE A 111 -12.02 6.49 7.96
C ILE A 111 -13.48 6.72 7.53
N VAL A 112 -14.36 5.75 7.77
CA VAL A 112 -15.77 5.85 7.39
C VAL A 112 -16.46 6.98 8.15
N SER A 113 -16.19 7.16 9.45
CA SER A 113 -16.73 8.27 10.23
C SER A 113 -16.30 9.65 9.70
N PHE A 114 -15.06 9.78 9.25
CA PHE A 114 -14.59 10.99 8.59
C PHE A 114 -15.34 11.22 7.25
N LEU A 115 -15.44 10.19 6.41
CA LEU A 115 -16.07 10.29 5.09
C LEU A 115 -17.57 10.61 5.15
N GLU A 116 -18.26 10.23 6.22
CA GLU A 116 -19.68 10.55 6.45
C GLU A 116 -19.92 12.04 6.70
N THR A 117 -18.91 12.77 7.18
CA THR A 117 -19.03 14.18 7.60
C THR A 117 -18.18 15.13 6.76
N ALA A 118 -17.23 14.63 6.00
CA ALA A 118 -16.36 15.43 5.15
C ALA A 118 -17.12 16.05 3.97
N ASP A 119 -16.60 17.16 3.45
CA ASP A 119 -17.14 17.83 2.28
C ASP A 119 -17.17 16.88 1.07
N ARG A 120 -18.29 16.90 0.35
CA ARG A 120 -18.50 16.14 -0.90
C ARG A 120 -19.50 16.88 -1.79
N PHE A 121 -19.47 16.58 -3.08
CA PHE A 121 -20.32 17.21 -4.08
C PHE A 121 -21.11 16.12 -4.83
N HIS A 122 -22.43 16.11 -4.71
CA HIS A 122 -23.29 15.05 -5.24
C HIS A 122 -22.85 13.64 -4.80
N GLY A 123 -22.39 13.53 -3.56
CA GLY A 123 -21.83 12.29 -3.01
C GLY A 123 -20.40 11.96 -3.45
N ALA A 124 -19.88 12.60 -4.51
CA ALA A 124 -18.50 12.44 -4.94
C ALA A 124 -17.53 13.16 -4.00
N TYR A 125 -16.41 12.56 -3.77
CA TYR A 125 -15.34 13.10 -2.93
C TYR A 125 -14.42 14.03 -3.71
N PRO A 126 -13.84 15.06 -3.07
CA PRO A 126 -12.87 15.93 -3.73
C PRO A 126 -11.53 15.21 -3.92
N HIS A 127 -10.63 15.82 -4.69
CA HIS A 127 -9.27 15.35 -4.84
C HIS A 127 -8.53 15.31 -3.48
N TRP A 128 -8.66 16.43 -2.71
CA TRP A 128 -8.03 16.59 -1.40
C TRP A 128 -8.99 17.15 -0.36
N TRP A 129 -8.75 16.75 0.90
CA TRP A 129 -9.31 17.39 2.10
C TRP A 129 -8.21 17.90 3.02
N TYR A 130 -8.57 18.82 3.88
CA TYR A 130 -7.88 18.98 5.15
C TYR A 130 -8.37 17.89 6.11
N GLY A 131 -7.48 16.94 6.49
CA GLY A 131 -7.85 15.75 7.26
C GLY A 131 -8.28 16.04 8.70
N ASP A 132 -7.90 17.20 9.24
CA ASP A 132 -8.30 17.67 10.56
C ASP A 132 -9.71 18.25 10.59
N THR A 133 -10.22 18.77 9.46
CA THR A 133 -11.51 19.45 9.39
C THR A 133 -12.54 18.81 8.46
N GLY A 134 -12.11 17.95 7.55
CA GLY A 134 -12.96 17.39 6.49
C GLY A 134 -13.36 18.38 5.40
N ARG A 135 -12.79 19.60 5.41
CA ARG A 135 -13.06 20.60 4.38
C ARG A 135 -12.27 20.30 3.12
N VAL A 136 -12.90 20.54 1.97
CA VAL A 136 -12.21 20.41 0.69
C VAL A 136 -11.00 21.33 0.64
N LYS A 137 -9.85 20.77 0.22
CA LYS A 137 -8.69 21.56 -0.18
C LYS A 137 -8.69 21.62 -1.71
N PRO A 138 -8.84 22.80 -2.32
CA PRO A 138 -8.84 22.93 -3.78
C PRO A 138 -7.54 22.39 -4.39
N PHE A 139 -7.66 21.51 -5.38
CA PHE A 139 -6.54 21.09 -6.21
C PHE A 139 -6.16 22.21 -7.21
N GLY A 140 -7.16 22.94 -7.69
CA GLY A 140 -7.01 24.08 -8.58
C GLY A 140 -8.28 24.94 -8.62
N GLN A 141 -8.24 26.04 -9.37
CA GLN A 141 -9.40 26.97 -9.47
C GLN A 141 -10.67 26.31 -10.00
N LYS A 142 -10.53 25.29 -10.85
CA LYS A 142 -11.65 24.55 -11.48
C LYS A 142 -11.82 23.15 -10.92
N ASP A 143 -11.03 22.78 -9.92
CA ASP A 143 -11.04 21.49 -9.26
C ASP A 143 -11.02 21.71 -7.74
N ASN A 144 -12.18 22.11 -7.24
CA ASN A 144 -12.44 22.37 -5.81
C ASN A 144 -13.75 21.72 -5.34
N GLY A 145 -14.30 20.79 -6.11
CA GLY A 145 -15.51 20.03 -5.82
C GLY A 145 -15.27 18.53 -5.86
N GLY A 146 -16.26 17.77 -6.36
CA GLY A 146 -16.15 16.33 -6.54
C GLY A 146 -15.22 15.94 -7.67
N ASP A 147 -14.39 14.91 -7.43
CA ASP A 147 -13.54 14.26 -8.41
C ASP A 147 -13.97 12.78 -8.56
N LEU A 148 -14.56 12.44 -9.72
CA LEU A 148 -15.10 11.10 -9.94
C LEU A 148 -14.01 10.03 -10.05
N VAL A 149 -12.82 10.36 -10.54
CA VAL A 149 -11.69 9.40 -10.64
C VAL A 149 -11.17 9.06 -9.26
N GLU A 150 -10.91 10.07 -8.44
CA GLU A 150 -10.47 9.90 -7.06
C GLU A 150 -11.56 9.19 -6.22
N THR A 151 -12.83 9.56 -6.42
CA THR A 151 -13.97 8.90 -5.79
C THR A 151 -14.05 7.41 -6.16
N ALA A 152 -13.80 7.06 -7.42
CA ALA A 152 -13.81 5.67 -7.86
C ALA A 152 -12.74 4.83 -7.14
N PHE A 153 -11.53 5.36 -6.97
CA PHE A 153 -10.46 4.65 -6.26
C PHE A 153 -10.81 4.40 -4.79
N ILE A 154 -11.28 5.40 -4.07
CA ILE A 154 -11.62 5.22 -2.65
C ILE A 154 -12.86 4.32 -2.49
N MET A 155 -13.86 4.45 -3.37
CA MET A 155 -15.07 3.61 -3.33
C MET A 155 -14.75 2.15 -3.66
N GLN A 156 -13.89 1.87 -4.63
CA GLN A 156 -13.41 0.51 -4.91
C GLN A 156 -12.81 -0.15 -3.66
N ALA A 157 -11.97 0.60 -2.94
CA ALA A 157 -11.36 0.11 -1.71
C ALA A 157 -12.38 -0.09 -0.57
N LEU A 158 -13.33 0.85 -0.41
CA LEU A 158 -14.41 0.72 0.57
C LEU A 158 -15.32 -0.48 0.27
N LEU A 159 -15.61 -0.78 -0.99
CA LEU A 159 -16.35 -1.99 -1.38
C LEU A 159 -15.59 -3.28 -1.05
N ALA A 160 -14.27 -3.28 -1.15
CA ALA A 160 -13.44 -4.40 -0.68
C ALA A 160 -13.52 -4.55 0.85
N VAL A 161 -13.49 -3.45 1.61
CA VAL A 161 -13.71 -3.45 3.07
C VAL A 161 -15.11 -3.96 3.43
N HIS A 162 -16.14 -3.48 2.72
CA HIS A 162 -17.51 -3.98 2.87
C HIS A 162 -17.55 -5.51 2.74
N GLN A 163 -17.00 -6.05 1.65
CA GLN A 163 -16.99 -7.49 1.42
C GLN A 163 -16.18 -8.25 2.47
N TYR A 164 -15.08 -7.68 2.94
CA TYR A 164 -14.21 -8.29 3.95
C TYR A 164 -14.90 -8.44 5.32
N TYR A 165 -15.75 -7.48 5.70
CA TYR A 165 -16.39 -7.41 7.02
C TYR A 165 -17.87 -7.82 7.02
N ALA A 166 -18.56 -7.91 5.88
CA ALA A 166 -20.02 -8.16 5.79
C ALA A 166 -20.48 -9.48 6.46
N GLY A 167 -19.62 -10.50 6.46
CA GLY A 167 -19.91 -11.80 7.08
C GLY A 167 -19.51 -11.90 8.56
N GLY A 168 -18.95 -10.86 9.14
CA GLY A 168 -18.33 -10.87 10.46
C GLY A 168 -19.29 -10.66 11.65
N ASN A 169 -18.76 -10.15 12.74
CA ASN A 169 -19.50 -9.83 13.96
C ASN A 169 -20.46 -8.62 13.77
N PRO A 170 -21.31 -8.26 14.76
CA PRO A 170 -22.25 -7.15 14.62
C PRO A 170 -21.61 -5.80 14.31
N GLN A 171 -20.44 -5.48 14.88
CA GLN A 171 -19.70 -4.24 14.64
C GLN A 171 -19.18 -4.18 13.20
N GLU A 172 -18.62 -5.28 12.70
CA GLU A 172 -18.14 -5.41 11.33
C GLU A 172 -19.28 -5.26 10.32
N LYS A 173 -20.43 -5.89 10.59
CA LYS A 173 -21.64 -5.74 9.75
C LYS A 173 -22.17 -4.30 9.74
N ALA A 174 -22.12 -3.62 10.90
CA ALA A 174 -22.51 -2.22 10.99
C ALA A 174 -21.60 -1.32 10.13
N LEU A 175 -20.27 -1.54 10.16
CA LEU A 175 -19.34 -0.85 9.29
C LEU A 175 -19.66 -1.10 7.81
N ALA A 176 -19.88 -2.36 7.41
CA ALA A 176 -20.24 -2.72 6.04
C ALA A 176 -21.51 -1.99 5.57
N ALA A 177 -22.54 -1.91 6.42
CA ALA A 177 -23.79 -1.19 6.10
C ALA A 177 -23.56 0.33 5.91
N ARG A 178 -22.69 0.95 6.69
CA ARG A 178 -22.29 2.36 6.52
C ARG A 178 -21.59 2.59 5.18
N ILE A 179 -20.70 1.69 4.80
CA ILE A 179 -20.01 1.74 3.51
C ILE A 179 -21.00 1.60 2.34
N ASP A 180 -21.95 0.65 2.42
CA ASP A 180 -22.99 0.50 1.38
C ASP A 180 -23.80 1.79 1.20
N LYS A 181 -24.09 2.49 2.30
CA LYS A 181 -24.76 3.79 2.24
C LYS A 181 -23.92 4.84 1.51
N LEU A 182 -22.64 5.00 1.87
CA LEU A 182 -21.74 5.96 1.23
C LEU A 182 -21.62 5.72 -0.28
N TRP A 183 -21.52 4.48 -0.69
CA TRP A 183 -21.45 4.06 -2.09
C TRP A 183 -22.71 4.48 -2.87
N ARG A 184 -23.90 4.24 -2.27
CA ARG A 184 -25.19 4.53 -2.92
C ARG A 184 -25.52 6.02 -2.97
N GLU A 185 -24.87 6.82 -2.14
CA GLU A 185 -25.05 8.27 -2.11
C GLU A 185 -24.25 9.01 -3.19
N VAL A 186 -23.35 8.33 -3.90
CA VAL A 186 -22.63 8.91 -5.03
C VAL A 186 -23.57 8.97 -6.25
N ASP A 187 -23.74 10.14 -6.82
CA ASP A 187 -24.50 10.36 -8.06
C ASP A 187 -23.56 10.11 -9.26
N TRP A 188 -23.49 8.84 -9.68
CA TRP A 188 -22.58 8.35 -10.72
C TRP A 188 -22.97 8.80 -12.12
#